data_7e3343b0723992062d1dbd3333babd33
#
_entry.id   7e3343b0723992062d1dbd3333babd33
#
_cell.length_a   1.000
_cell.length_b   1.000
_cell.length_c   1.000
_cell.angle_alpha   90.00
_cell.angle_beta   90.00
_cell.angle_gamma   90.00
#
_symmetry.space_group_name_H-M   'P 1'
#
loop_
_entity.id
_entity.type
_entity.pdbx_description
1 polymer ?
#
loop_
_entity_poly.entity_id
_entity_poly.type
_entity_poly.pdbx_seq_one_letter_code
_entity_poly.pdbx_strand_id
1 'polypeptide(L)'
;MFVDRLVVRVAIKCLVLLSAGFSGIFAQKIWGLSVALFVLSVFFQAVDYLISHRLTTLVLERITGVLEAVYACCDFSAEADVRATVFAQSPGRKDILRQIGKYYPTNRYSSFRRGLSTSKGIIGFCFRNQRRYLEVIKKEASFKAHLVENWGFTREEADAVKVRRSYLAIPIFDAHGKVLGVAYFDSVKEHTFTPERIDILTRGCVPLAKWIG
;
A
#
# COMPACT_ATOMS: atom_id res chain seq x y z
N MET A 1 -12.93 14.49 2.78
CA MET A 1 -12.44 14.30 1.40
C MET A 1 -12.58 12.85 0.89
N PHE A 2 -12.40 11.81 1.71
CA PHE A 2 -12.61 10.41 1.28
C PHE A 2 -14.10 10.03 1.19
N VAL A 3 -14.92 10.54 2.10
CA VAL A 3 -16.37 10.30 2.12
C VAL A 3 -17.05 10.85 0.88
N ASP A 4 -16.66 12.05 0.42
CA ASP A 4 -17.23 12.66 -0.78
C ASP A 4 -16.96 11.83 -2.04
N ARG A 5 -15.78 11.22 -2.14
CA ARG A 5 -15.41 10.35 -3.26
C ARG A 5 -16.19 9.03 -3.28
N LEU A 6 -16.45 8.46 -2.09
CA LEU A 6 -17.26 7.25 -1.98
C LEU A 6 -18.72 7.53 -2.39
N VAL A 7 -19.28 8.64 -1.92
CA VAL A 7 -20.64 9.05 -2.26
C VAL A 7 -20.79 9.28 -3.76
N VAL A 8 -19.84 9.99 -4.38
CA VAL A 8 -19.84 10.20 -5.84
C VAL A 8 -19.75 8.88 -6.61
N ARG A 9 -18.87 7.96 -6.21
CA ARG A 9 -18.77 6.64 -6.85
C ARG A 9 -20.02 5.79 -6.69
N VAL A 10 -20.61 5.79 -5.50
CA VAL A 10 -21.86 5.07 -5.26
C VAL A 10 -22.98 5.67 -6.10
N ALA A 11 -23.09 7.00 -6.17
CA ALA A 11 -24.07 7.69 -7.00
C ALA A 11 -23.90 7.36 -8.49
N ILE A 12 -22.67 7.36 -9.03
CA ILE A 12 -22.38 6.97 -10.42
C ILE A 12 -22.78 5.51 -10.66
N LYS A 13 -22.42 4.57 -9.77
CA LYS A 13 -22.80 3.16 -9.91
C LYS A 13 -24.31 2.93 -9.84
N CYS A 14 -25.01 3.64 -8.97
CA CYS A 14 -26.47 3.59 -8.91
C CYS A 14 -27.10 4.13 -10.19
N LEU A 15 -26.59 5.24 -10.72
CA LEU A 15 -27.05 5.81 -12.00
C LEU A 15 -26.83 4.85 -13.18
N VAL A 16 -25.68 4.17 -13.21
CA VAL A 16 -25.35 3.14 -14.21
C VAL A 16 -26.31 1.96 -14.12
N LEU A 17 -26.56 1.44 -12.91
CA LEU A 17 -27.48 0.32 -12.70
C LEU A 17 -28.93 0.70 -13.05
N LEU A 18 -29.37 1.89 -12.68
CA LEU A 18 -30.69 2.40 -13.05
C LEU A 18 -30.82 2.54 -14.56
N SER A 19 -29.83 3.14 -15.24
CA SER A 19 -29.87 3.32 -16.71
C SER A 19 -29.87 1.98 -17.44
N ALA A 20 -29.10 0.99 -16.98
CA ALA A 20 -29.10 -0.36 -17.55
C ALA A 20 -30.43 -1.10 -17.31
N GLY A 21 -31.03 -0.97 -16.12
CA GLY A 21 -32.35 -1.54 -15.80
C GLY A 21 -33.46 -0.93 -16.62
N PHE A 22 -33.52 0.40 -16.74
CA PHE A 22 -34.48 1.11 -17.56
C PHE A 22 -34.35 0.78 -19.06
N SER A 23 -33.12 0.63 -19.59
CA SER A 23 -32.90 0.24 -20.97
C SER A 23 -33.50 -1.12 -21.31
N GLY A 24 -33.42 -2.08 -20.39
CA GLY A 24 -34.02 -3.41 -20.57
C GLY A 24 -35.56 -3.40 -20.60
N ILE A 25 -36.19 -2.59 -19.74
CA ILE A 25 -37.65 -2.51 -19.63
C ILE A 25 -38.27 -1.75 -20.83
N PHE A 26 -37.61 -0.72 -21.31
CA PHE A 26 -38.10 0.13 -22.38
C PHE A 26 -37.64 -0.26 -23.80
N ALA A 27 -36.72 -1.25 -23.90
CA ALA A 27 -36.13 -1.67 -25.17
C ALA A 27 -37.17 -2.06 -26.25
N GLN A 28 -38.33 -2.58 -25.86
CA GLN A 28 -39.40 -2.97 -26.80
C GLN A 28 -40.25 -1.81 -27.29
N LYS A 29 -40.36 -0.70 -26.52
CA LYS A 29 -41.25 0.42 -26.88
C LYS A 29 -40.53 1.68 -27.33
N ILE A 30 -39.32 1.93 -26.82
CA ILE A 30 -38.59 3.19 -27.09
C ILE A 30 -37.11 2.86 -27.31
N TRP A 31 -36.83 2.25 -28.47
CA TRP A 31 -35.47 1.76 -28.79
C TRP A 31 -34.39 2.86 -28.70
N GLY A 32 -34.70 4.06 -29.21
CA GLY A 32 -33.77 5.20 -29.17
C GLY A 32 -33.37 5.63 -27.73
N LEU A 33 -34.34 5.62 -26.80
CA LEU A 33 -34.06 5.97 -25.40
C LEU A 33 -33.18 4.91 -24.74
N SER A 34 -33.42 3.64 -25.02
CA SER A 34 -32.61 2.53 -24.49
C SER A 34 -31.15 2.60 -24.94
N VAL A 35 -30.91 2.90 -26.22
CA VAL A 35 -29.57 3.10 -26.77
C VAL A 35 -28.88 4.31 -26.13
N ALA A 36 -29.61 5.44 -26.01
CA ALA A 36 -29.06 6.65 -25.37
C ALA A 36 -28.63 6.38 -23.89
N LEU A 37 -29.48 5.69 -23.12
CA LEU A 37 -29.17 5.32 -21.73
C LEU A 37 -27.99 4.36 -21.64
N PHE A 38 -27.86 3.40 -22.55
CA PHE A 38 -26.73 2.49 -22.61
C PHE A 38 -25.42 3.25 -22.91
N VAL A 39 -25.42 4.12 -23.94
CA VAL A 39 -24.24 4.94 -24.26
C VAL A 39 -23.83 5.82 -23.10
N LEU A 40 -24.79 6.45 -22.43
CA LEU A 40 -24.53 7.28 -21.23
C LEU A 40 -23.93 6.46 -20.09
N SER A 41 -24.41 5.24 -19.88
CA SER A 41 -23.87 4.30 -18.89
C SER A 41 -22.41 3.95 -19.16
N VAL A 42 -22.07 3.60 -20.39
CA VAL A 42 -20.68 3.30 -20.82
C VAL A 42 -19.79 4.54 -20.65
N PHE A 43 -20.28 5.72 -21.02
CA PHE A 43 -19.54 6.96 -20.85
C PHE A 43 -19.20 7.23 -19.37
N PHE A 44 -20.16 7.11 -18.44
CA PHE A 44 -19.91 7.30 -17.03
C PHE A 44 -18.93 6.28 -16.45
N GLN A 45 -18.99 5.02 -16.89
CA GLN A 45 -18.02 4.01 -16.50
C GLN A 45 -16.60 4.34 -16.98
N ALA A 46 -16.46 4.81 -18.22
CA ALA A 46 -15.19 5.24 -18.77
C ALA A 46 -14.60 6.44 -18.01
N VAL A 47 -15.43 7.43 -17.67
CA VAL A 47 -15.02 8.60 -16.88
C VAL A 47 -14.58 8.19 -15.48
N ASP A 48 -15.33 7.33 -14.77
CA ASP A 48 -14.94 6.83 -13.43
C ASP A 48 -13.62 6.05 -13.49
N TYR A 49 -13.43 5.22 -14.51
CA TYR A 49 -12.18 4.50 -14.73
C TYR A 49 -11.01 5.46 -14.93
N LEU A 50 -11.12 6.45 -15.79
CA LEU A 50 -10.07 7.42 -16.08
C LEU A 50 -9.70 8.26 -14.85
N ILE A 51 -10.70 8.74 -14.12
CA ILE A 51 -10.49 9.50 -12.89
C ILE A 51 -9.78 8.63 -11.83
N SER A 52 -10.26 7.40 -11.64
CA SER A 52 -9.70 6.47 -10.67
C SER A 52 -8.26 6.10 -11.00
N HIS A 53 -7.96 5.88 -12.28
CA HIS A 53 -6.61 5.56 -12.76
C HIS A 53 -5.65 6.74 -12.52
N ARG A 54 -6.04 7.95 -12.91
CA ARG A 54 -5.22 9.17 -12.70
C ARG A 54 -4.96 9.44 -11.22
N LEU A 55 -5.98 9.33 -10.37
CA LEU A 55 -5.82 9.54 -8.94
C LEU A 55 -4.87 8.52 -8.31
N THR A 56 -4.97 7.24 -8.72
CA THR A 56 -4.05 6.20 -8.24
C THR A 56 -2.62 6.50 -8.66
N THR A 57 -2.39 6.89 -9.92
CA THR A 57 -1.07 7.24 -10.42
C THR A 57 -0.46 8.41 -9.65
N LEU A 58 -1.21 9.48 -9.46
CA LEU A 58 -0.76 10.65 -8.69
C LEU A 58 -0.39 10.30 -7.23
N VAL A 59 -1.19 9.46 -6.58
CA VAL A 59 -0.88 9.00 -5.21
C VAL A 59 0.41 8.20 -5.19
N LEU A 60 0.62 7.29 -6.14
CA LEU A 60 1.83 6.49 -6.24
C LEU A 60 3.08 7.35 -6.50
N GLU A 61 2.98 8.35 -7.38
CA GLU A 61 4.06 9.30 -7.64
C GLU A 61 4.43 10.10 -6.39
N ARG A 62 3.43 10.58 -5.63
CA ARG A 62 3.66 11.31 -4.38
C ARG A 62 4.31 10.45 -3.31
N ILE A 63 3.85 9.21 -3.12
CA ILE A 63 4.46 8.26 -2.18
C ILE A 63 5.90 7.97 -2.60
N THR A 64 6.16 7.73 -3.88
CA THR A 64 7.50 7.49 -4.40
C THR A 64 8.40 8.69 -4.18
N GLY A 65 7.94 9.91 -4.47
CA GLY A 65 8.71 11.14 -4.24
C GLY A 65 9.06 11.37 -2.77
N VAL A 66 8.16 11.05 -1.83
CA VAL A 66 8.49 11.09 -0.39
C VAL A 66 9.55 10.06 -0.04
N LEU A 67 9.43 8.81 -0.51
CA LEU A 67 10.44 7.77 -0.26
C LEU A 67 11.79 8.12 -0.86
N GLU A 68 11.82 8.69 -2.05
CA GLU A 68 13.03 9.17 -2.72
C GLU A 68 13.73 10.27 -1.92
N ALA A 69 12.98 11.28 -1.49
CA ALA A 69 13.52 12.37 -0.68
C ALA A 69 14.10 11.87 0.65
N VAL A 70 13.36 11.00 1.33
CA VAL A 70 13.81 10.42 2.62
C VAL A 70 15.03 9.52 2.42
N TYR A 71 15.07 8.74 1.35
CA TYR A 71 16.20 7.88 0.99
C TYR A 71 17.45 8.72 0.72
N ALA A 72 17.33 9.81 -0.04
CA ALA A 72 18.43 10.72 -0.34
C ALA A 72 19.03 11.38 0.92
N CYS A 73 18.17 11.69 1.92
CA CYS A 73 18.64 12.26 3.19
C CYS A 73 19.44 11.28 4.07
N CYS A 74 19.35 9.97 3.81
CA CYS A 74 20.00 8.95 4.65
C CYS A 74 21.40 8.54 4.17
N ASP A 75 21.82 8.96 2.98
CA ASP A 75 23.10 8.62 2.36
C ASP A 75 23.46 7.12 2.51
N PHE A 76 22.57 6.28 2.01
CA PHE A 76 22.78 4.84 2.02
C PHE A 76 23.85 4.44 1.01
N SER A 77 24.83 3.63 1.43
CA SER A 77 25.80 3.07 0.49
C SER A 77 25.12 2.16 -0.53
N ALA A 78 25.55 2.20 -1.78
CA ALA A 78 25.02 1.34 -2.85
C ALA A 78 25.05 -0.15 -2.49
N GLU A 79 26.09 -0.56 -1.75
CA GLU A 79 26.27 -1.95 -1.30
C GLU A 79 25.25 -2.40 -0.23
N ALA A 80 24.59 -1.46 0.47
CA ALA A 80 23.56 -1.80 1.45
C ALA A 80 22.28 -2.28 0.77
N ASP A 81 22.11 -2.01 -0.55
CA ASP A 81 20.93 -2.38 -1.33
C ASP A 81 19.63 -2.15 -0.53
N VAL A 82 19.49 -0.93 0.00
CA VAL A 82 18.31 -0.56 0.79
C VAL A 82 17.11 -0.44 -0.12
N ARG A 83 15.99 -1.01 0.32
CA ARG A 83 14.71 -0.86 -0.38
C ARG A 83 13.69 -0.26 0.57
N ALA A 84 12.80 0.58 0.02
CA ALA A 84 11.73 1.22 0.74
C ALA A 84 10.38 1.02 0.05
N THR A 85 9.32 0.80 0.81
CA THR A 85 7.95 0.75 0.30
C THR A 85 6.95 1.10 1.40
N VAL A 86 5.67 1.26 1.03
CA VAL A 86 4.58 1.58 1.95
C VAL A 86 3.51 0.52 1.89
N PHE A 87 3.06 0.10 3.06
CA PHE A 87 1.89 -0.75 3.24
C PHE A 87 0.78 0.06 3.90
N ALA A 88 -0.45 -0.04 3.39
CA ALA A 88 -1.61 0.56 4.02
C ALA A 88 -2.71 -0.47 4.23
N GLN A 89 -3.60 -0.18 5.17
CA GLN A 89 -4.75 -1.03 5.43
C GLN A 89 -5.64 -1.14 4.19
N SER A 90 -6.02 -2.36 3.83
CA SER A 90 -6.87 -2.61 2.67
C SER A 90 -8.28 -2.08 2.94
N PRO A 91 -8.87 -1.29 2.02
CA PRO A 91 -10.27 -0.90 2.14
C PRO A 91 -11.19 -2.13 2.29
N GLY A 92 -12.05 -2.12 3.31
CA GLY A 92 -12.99 -3.21 3.61
C GLY A 92 -12.38 -4.45 4.29
N ARG A 93 -11.05 -4.55 4.44
CA ARG A 93 -10.38 -5.66 5.11
C ARG A 93 -9.36 -5.17 6.12
N LYS A 94 -9.80 -5.00 7.36
CA LYS A 94 -8.98 -4.46 8.45
C LYS A 94 -7.80 -5.37 8.86
N ASP A 95 -7.89 -6.66 8.53
CA ASP A 95 -6.89 -7.70 8.79
C ASP A 95 -5.77 -7.76 7.75
N ILE A 96 -5.84 -6.99 6.66
CA ILE A 96 -4.91 -7.03 5.54
C ILE A 96 -4.24 -5.69 5.30
N LEU A 97 -2.92 -5.72 5.20
CA LEU A 97 -2.08 -4.62 4.73
C LEU A 97 -1.69 -4.89 3.28
N ARG A 98 -1.90 -3.91 2.40
CA ARG A 98 -1.49 -4.00 1.00
C ARG A 98 -0.33 -3.08 0.72
N GLN A 99 0.63 -3.55 -0.06
CA GLN A 99 1.68 -2.71 -0.61
C GLN A 99 1.05 -1.74 -1.62
N ILE A 100 1.21 -0.43 -1.37
CA ILE A 100 0.63 0.63 -2.21
C ILE A 100 1.50 0.89 -3.43
N GLY A 101 2.81 0.99 -3.24
CA GLY A 101 3.78 1.27 -4.31
C GLY A 101 4.79 0.15 -4.49
N LYS A 102 5.57 0.23 -5.56
CA LYS A 102 6.74 -0.63 -5.76
C LYS A 102 7.83 -0.30 -4.75
N TYR A 103 8.80 -1.20 -4.58
CA TYR A 103 10.00 -0.88 -3.82
C TYR A 103 10.82 0.20 -4.53
N TYR A 104 11.17 1.26 -3.82
CA TYR A 104 12.16 2.24 -4.23
C TYR A 104 13.56 1.78 -3.74
N PRO A 105 14.64 1.88 -4.50
CA PRO A 105 14.72 2.32 -5.89
C PRO A 105 14.49 1.19 -6.93
N THR A 106 14.27 -0.05 -6.53
CA THR A 106 14.30 -1.23 -7.40
C THR A 106 13.10 -1.36 -8.36
N ASN A 107 12.06 -0.57 -8.18
CA ASN A 107 10.84 -0.56 -9.00
C ASN A 107 10.11 -1.94 -9.08
N ARG A 108 10.29 -2.81 -8.08
CA ARG A 108 9.69 -4.14 -8.00
C ARG A 108 8.60 -4.20 -6.93
N TYR A 109 7.62 -5.06 -7.12
CA TYR A 109 6.65 -5.39 -6.06
C TYR A 109 7.19 -6.51 -5.18
N SER A 110 6.72 -6.56 -3.91
CA SER A 110 6.97 -7.70 -3.04
C SER A 110 6.23 -8.95 -3.52
N SER A 111 6.69 -10.12 -3.07
CA SER A 111 5.97 -11.39 -3.25
C SER A 111 4.57 -11.36 -2.62
N PHE A 112 4.35 -10.49 -1.63
CA PHE A 112 3.07 -10.29 -0.94
C PHE A 112 2.15 -9.25 -1.59
N ARG A 113 2.21 -9.09 -2.89
CA ARG A 113 1.37 -8.14 -3.64
C ARG A 113 -0.14 -8.27 -3.33
N ARG A 114 -0.59 -9.45 -2.94
CA ARG A 114 -2.00 -9.74 -2.60
C ARG A 114 -2.41 -9.25 -1.21
N GLY A 115 -1.47 -8.81 -0.42
CA GLY A 115 -1.64 -8.36 0.94
C GLY A 115 -0.91 -9.23 1.96
N LEU A 116 -0.55 -8.61 3.07
CA LEU A 116 0.07 -9.23 4.23
C LEU A 116 -0.93 -9.14 5.39
N SER A 117 -1.14 -10.24 6.12
CA SER A 117 -1.97 -10.20 7.32
C SER A 117 -1.35 -9.24 8.35
N THR A 118 -2.20 -8.47 9.03
CA THR A 118 -1.76 -7.63 10.14
C THR A 118 -1.17 -8.45 11.30
N SER A 119 -1.36 -9.77 11.32
CA SER A 119 -0.77 -10.67 12.32
C SER A 119 0.66 -11.12 11.96
N LYS A 120 1.14 -10.88 10.72
CA LYS A 120 2.39 -11.46 10.21
C LYS A 120 3.48 -10.40 9.97
N GLY A 121 4.71 -10.83 10.21
CA GLY A 121 5.91 -10.07 9.88
C GLY A 121 6.10 -8.81 10.70
N ILE A 122 7.26 -8.20 10.56
CA ILE A 122 7.60 -6.92 11.22
C ILE A 122 6.60 -5.80 10.88
N ILE A 123 6.05 -5.82 9.66
CA ILE A 123 5.06 -4.85 9.19
C ILE A 123 3.76 -4.98 9.98
N GLY A 124 3.24 -6.21 10.14
CA GLY A 124 2.05 -6.49 10.93
C GLY A 124 2.26 -6.18 12.42
N PHE A 125 3.41 -6.52 12.97
CA PHE A 125 3.78 -6.16 14.34
C PHE A 125 3.80 -4.63 14.56
N CYS A 126 4.45 -3.90 13.66
CA CYS A 126 4.50 -2.44 13.69
C CYS A 126 3.09 -1.83 13.65
N PHE A 127 2.24 -2.30 12.74
CA PHE A 127 0.88 -1.82 12.57
C PHE A 127 0.02 -2.03 13.83
N ARG A 128 0.03 -3.25 14.41
CA ARG A 128 -0.79 -3.57 15.60
C ARG A 128 -0.32 -2.85 16.86
N ASN A 129 1.00 -2.82 17.07
CA ASN A 129 1.58 -2.25 18.29
C ASN A 129 1.81 -0.74 18.19
N GLN A 130 1.52 -0.13 17.03
CA GLN A 130 1.60 1.32 16.81
C GLN A 130 2.97 1.91 17.17
N ARG A 131 4.04 1.12 16.99
CA ARG A 131 5.41 1.53 17.27
C ARG A 131 6.36 1.03 16.20
N ARG A 132 7.46 1.74 16.04
CA ARG A 132 8.52 1.32 15.12
C ARG A 132 9.20 0.06 15.61
N TYR A 133 9.64 -0.76 14.65
CA TYR A 133 10.43 -1.96 14.89
C TYR A 133 11.67 -1.94 14.02
N LEU A 134 12.80 -2.26 14.66
CA LEU A 134 14.08 -2.54 14.00
C LEU A 134 14.45 -3.99 14.30
N GLU A 135 14.77 -4.75 13.27
CA GLU A 135 15.23 -6.13 13.40
C GLU A 135 16.51 -6.33 12.60
N VAL A 136 17.49 -7.00 13.19
CA VAL A 136 18.77 -7.35 12.58
C VAL A 136 18.99 -8.85 12.65
N ILE A 137 19.12 -9.49 11.50
CA ILE A 137 19.35 -10.94 11.38
C ILE A 137 20.84 -11.19 11.24
N LYS A 138 21.48 -11.62 12.32
CA LYS A 138 22.94 -11.86 12.37
C LYS A 138 23.38 -13.11 11.60
N LYS A 139 22.54 -14.15 11.56
CA LYS A 139 22.87 -15.44 10.92
C LYS A 139 21.83 -15.80 9.88
N GLU A 140 22.26 -15.98 8.64
CA GLU A 140 21.39 -16.35 7.53
C GLU A 140 20.70 -17.71 7.74
N ALA A 141 21.43 -18.68 8.29
CA ALA A 141 20.89 -20.02 8.57
C ALA A 141 19.69 -20.01 9.53
N SER A 142 19.60 -19.01 10.42
CA SER A 142 18.47 -18.86 11.35
C SER A 142 17.34 -17.99 10.80
N PHE A 143 17.51 -17.37 9.63
CA PHE A 143 16.55 -16.41 9.09
C PHE A 143 15.15 -17.00 8.88
N LYS A 144 15.08 -18.16 8.23
CA LYS A 144 13.78 -18.82 7.94
C LYS A 144 13.08 -19.28 9.23
N ALA A 145 13.84 -19.86 10.16
CA ALA A 145 13.32 -20.21 11.48
C ALA A 145 12.79 -18.98 12.21
N HIS A 146 13.53 -17.88 12.18
CA HIS A 146 13.11 -16.60 12.77
C HIS A 146 11.80 -16.05 12.18
N LEU A 147 11.62 -16.16 10.85
CA LEU A 147 10.35 -15.77 10.20
C LEU A 147 9.16 -16.58 10.72
N VAL A 148 9.34 -17.89 10.91
CA VAL A 148 8.28 -18.77 11.40
C VAL A 148 7.99 -18.53 12.89
N GLU A 149 9.03 -18.55 13.71
CA GLU A 149 8.92 -18.51 15.17
C GLU A 149 8.50 -17.14 15.71
N ASN A 150 9.06 -16.06 15.13
CA ASN A 150 8.88 -14.73 15.66
C ASN A 150 7.90 -13.86 14.84
N TRP A 151 7.79 -14.11 13.54
CA TRP A 151 6.99 -13.27 12.66
C TRP A 151 5.70 -13.91 12.12
N GLY A 152 5.41 -15.16 12.55
CA GLY A 152 4.15 -15.85 12.26
C GLY A 152 3.96 -16.25 10.78
N PHE A 153 5.07 -16.44 10.04
CA PHE A 153 5.03 -16.99 8.68
C PHE A 153 4.86 -18.53 8.74
N THR A 154 4.23 -19.10 7.72
CA THR A 154 4.34 -20.56 7.51
C THR A 154 5.73 -20.88 6.94
N ARG A 155 6.11 -22.17 6.94
CA ARG A 155 7.39 -22.58 6.36
C ARG A 155 7.47 -22.26 4.88
N GLU A 156 6.38 -22.52 4.14
CA GLU A 156 6.29 -22.22 2.71
C GLU A 156 6.42 -20.71 2.42
N GLU A 157 5.78 -19.88 3.24
CA GLU A 157 5.91 -18.43 3.14
C GLU A 157 7.34 -17.97 3.44
N ALA A 158 7.97 -18.53 4.49
CA ALA A 158 9.34 -18.19 4.86
C ALA A 158 10.35 -18.60 3.78
N ASP A 159 10.12 -19.74 3.11
CA ASP A 159 10.96 -20.18 2.00
C ASP A 159 10.87 -19.27 0.77
N ALA A 160 9.74 -18.62 0.55
CA ALA A 160 9.54 -17.66 -0.52
C ALA A 160 10.12 -16.27 -0.24
N VAL A 161 10.50 -15.96 1.01
CA VAL A 161 11.07 -14.65 1.38
C VAL A 161 12.56 -14.59 1.03
N LYS A 162 12.94 -13.56 0.28
CA LYS A 162 14.35 -13.28 0.00
C LYS A 162 15.06 -12.82 1.26
N VAL A 163 16.21 -13.42 1.53
CA VAL A 163 17.03 -13.08 2.70
C VAL A 163 17.49 -11.62 2.66
N ARG A 164 17.25 -10.91 3.74
CA ARG A 164 17.75 -9.57 4.04
C ARG A 164 18.34 -9.58 5.45
N ARG A 165 19.17 -8.62 5.80
CA ARG A 165 19.91 -8.61 7.05
C ARG A 165 19.39 -7.61 8.07
N SER A 166 18.81 -6.51 7.64
CA SER A 166 18.17 -5.54 8.51
C SER A 166 16.84 -5.08 7.98
N TYR A 167 15.92 -4.83 8.89
CA TYR A 167 14.53 -4.47 8.60
C TYR A 167 14.08 -3.36 9.52
N LEU A 168 13.43 -2.35 8.98
CA LEU A 168 12.84 -1.25 9.73
C LEU A 168 11.40 -1.05 9.29
N ALA A 169 10.49 -1.04 10.25
CA ALA A 169 9.08 -0.73 10.05
C ALA A 169 8.70 0.49 10.90
N ILE A 170 8.10 1.50 10.25
CA ILE A 170 7.72 2.77 10.87
C ILE A 170 6.22 2.96 10.67
N PRO A 171 5.42 3.11 11.76
CA PRO A 171 3.99 3.35 11.64
C PRO A 171 3.72 4.76 11.12
N ILE A 172 2.71 4.89 10.25
CA ILE A 172 2.26 6.15 9.69
C ILE A 172 0.91 6.48 10.33
N PHE A 173 0.87 7.58 11.08
CA PHE A 173 -0.31 8.00 11.83
C PHE A 173 -1.09 9.10 11.11
N ASP A 174 -2.41 9.10 11.28
CA ASP A 174 -3.24 10.26 10.94
C ASP A 174 -3.14 11.36 12.02
N ALA A 175 -3.85 12.47 11.80
CA ALA A 175 -3.91 13.58 12.74
C ALA A 175 -4.57 13.22 14.10
N HIS A 176 -5.26 12.08 14.18
CA HIS A 176 -5.94 11.59 15.39
C HIS A 176 -5.14 10.49 16.11
N GLY A 177 -3.91 10.21 15.66
CA GLY A 177 -3.06 9.17 16.22
C GLY A 177 -3.43 7.74 15.82
N LYS A 178 -4.30 7.54 14.83
CA LYS A 178 -4.63 6.23 14.30
C LYS A 178 -3.60 5.83 13.25
N VAL A 179 -3.12 4.58 13.30
CA VAL A 179 -2.23 4.04 12.28
C VAL A 179 -2.98 3.81 10.97
N LEU A 180 -2.53 4.43 9.90
CA LEU A 180 -3.03 4.28 8.54
C LEU A 180 -2.28 3.21 7.75
N GLY A 181 -0.99 3.04 8.07
CA GLY A 181 -0.11 2.13 7.36
C GLY A 181 1.29 2.06 7.98
N VAL A 182 2.20 1.46 7.23
CA VAL A 182 3.59 1.24 7.65
C VAL A 182 4.53 1.58 6.50
N ALA A 183 5.50 2.46 6.74
CA ALA A 183 6.67 2.61 5.88
C ALA A 183 7.66 1.50 6.24
N TYR A 184 8.11 0.76 5.25
CA TYR A 184 8.95 -0.42 5.42
C TYR A 184 10.23 -0.27 4.62
N PHE A 185 11.34 -0.56 5.30
CA PHE A 185 12.69 -0.52 4.77
C PHE A 185 13.40 -1.83 5.05
N ASP A 186 14.17 -2.32 4.10
CA ASP A 186 15.06 -3.48 4.30
C ASP A 186 16.41 -3.30 3.62
N SER A 187 17.44 -4.01 4.11
CA SER A 187 18.80 -3.97 3.59
C SER A 187 19.45 -5.35 3.62
N VAL A 188 20.40 -5.58 2.69
CA VAL A 188 21.25 -6.79 2.70
C VAL A 188 22.39 -6.73 3.72
N LYS A 189 22.66 -5.54 4.27
CA LYS A 189 23.68 -5.34 5.31
C LYS A 189 23.03 -5.21 6.69
N GLU A 190 23.74 -5.74 7.71
CA GLU A 190 23.45 -5.49 9.11
C GLU A 190 23.73 -4.02 9.44
N HIS A 191 23.10 -3.51 10.51
CA HIS A 191 23.35 -2.17 11.04
C HIS A 191 23.21 -1.01 10.04
N THR A 192 22.46 -1.21 8.95
CA THR A 192 22.19 -0.15 7.94
C THR A 192 21.40 0.99 8.56
N PHE A 193 20.50 0.69 9.47
CA PHE A 193 19.59 1.64 10.12
C PHE A 193 20.19 2.09 11.46
N THR A 194 21.07 3.10 11.43
CA THR A 194 21.60 3.74 12.65
C THR A 194 20.53 4.59 13.33
N PRO A 195 20.67 4.95 14.63
CA PRO A 195 19.72 5.81 15.32
C PRO A 195 19.41 7.11 14.56
N GLU A 196 20.43 7.77 14.00
CA GLU A 196 20.30 9.00 13.22
C GLU A 196 19.47 8.80 11.96
N ARG A 197 19.75 7.72 11.21
CA ARG A 197 18.98 7.35 10.01
C ARG A 197 17.54 7.00 10.35
N ILE A 198 17.31 6.26 11.43
CA ILE A 198 15.97 5.93 11.89
C ILE A 198 15.17 7.19 12.22
N ASP A 199 15.79 8.19 12.81
CA ASP A 199 15.14 9.44 13.13
C ASP A 199 14.78 10.24 11.87
N ILE A 200 15.72 10.35 10.90
CA ILE A 200 15.47 10.95 9.59
C ILE A 200 14.30 10.24 8.88
N LEU A 201 14.34 8.90 8.80
CA LEU A 201 13.31 8.07 8.17
C LEU A 201 11.95 8.26 8.86
N THR A 202 11.92 8.31 10.20
CA THR A 202 10.69 8.47 10.97
C THR A 202 10.04 9.82 10.68
N ARG A 203 10.80 10.92 10.74
CA ARG A 203 10.29 12.26 10.45
C ARG A 203 9.90 12.41 8.98
N GLY A 204 10.72 11.89 8.07
CA GLY A 204 10.50 11.98 6.64
C GLY A 204 9.28 11.19 6.16
N CYS A 205 8.83 10.17 6.89
CA CYS A 205 7.64 9.39 6.54
C CYS A 205 6.31 10.04 7.00
N VAL A 206 6.34 11.08 7.84
CA VAL A 206 5.11 11.77 8.31
C VAL A 206 4.22 12.25 7.16
N PRO A 207 4.73 12.86 6.07
CA PRO A 207 3.89 13.31 4.95
C PRO A 207 3.12 12.20 4.23
N LEU A 208 3.53 10.93 4.38
CA LEU A 208 2.85 9.78 3.76
C LEU A 208 1.39 9.65 4.22
N ALA A 209 1.08 10.08 5.46
CA ALA A 209 -0.28 10.05 6.01
C ALA A 209 -1.31 10.74 5.10
N LYS A 210 -0.90 11.82 4.44
CA LYS A 210 -1.77 12.57 3.51
C LYS A 210 -2.24 11.75 2.30
N TRP A 211 -1.45 10.74 1.91
CA TRP A 211 -1.63 10.01 0.66
C TRP A 211 -2.23 8.62 0.85
N ILE A 212 -2.17 8.08 2.07
CA ILE A 212 -2.65 6.72 2.38
C ILE A 212 -3.92 6.68 3.24
N GLY A 213 -4.36 7.84 3.76
CA GLY A 213 -5.56 8.00 4.59
C GLY A 213 -6.85 8.35 3.85
#